data_85f40d39b550aa6b2573a57a48f5de91
#
_entry.id   85f40d39b550aa6b2573a57a48f5de91
#
_cell.length_a   1.000
_cell.length_b   1.000
_cell.length_c   1.000
_cell.angle_alpha   90.00
_cell.angle_beta   90.00
_cell.angle_gamma   90.00
#
_symmetry.space_group_name_H-M   'P 1'
#
loop_
_entity.id
_entity.type
_entity.pdbx_description
1 polymer ?
#
loop_
_entity_poly.entity_id
_entity_poly.type
_entity_poly.pdbx_seq_one_letter_code
_entity_poly.pdbx_strand_id
1 'polypeptide(L)'
;FKNAPGVKVMVFYPNEGVSKMQKLQMATQEGNNVCVVAVKSNFDACQSAVKEIFTSEDCKEELKKRGYILSSANSINFGRLAPQIAYYFSAYLDLVSSGQIEMGEKVNFAVPTGNFGNILAAYYAKRMGLPVGKLVCASNKNNVLTDFIRTGVYDRPRELYKTMAPSMDIPLS
;
A
#
# COMPACT_ATOMS: atom_id res chain seq x y z
N PHE A 1 -12.67 -7.85 1.33
CA PHE A 1 -13.28 -8.05 2.67
C PHE A 1 -14.79 -7.76 2.71
N LYS A 2 -15.34 -7.14 1.65
CA LYS A 2 -16.79 -6.92 1.52
C LYS A 2 -17.52 -8.26 1.70
N ASN A 3 -18.52 -8.27 2.61
CA ASN A 3 -19.34 -9.44 2.95
C ASN A 3 -18.55 -10.68 3.46
N ALA A 4 -17.27 -10.54 3.82
CA ALA A 4 -16.52 -11.63 4.41
C ALA A 4 -17.07 -11.98 5.81
N PRO A 5 -17.35 -13.27 6.11
CA PRO A 5 -17.83 -13.67 7.42
C PRO A 5 -16.83 -13.33 8.53
N GLY A 6 -17.32 -12.87 9.68
CA GLY A 6 -16.48 -12.55 10.84
C GLY A 6 -15.63 -11.29 10.71
N VAL A 7 -15.72 -10.56 9.61
CA VAL A 7 -14.95 -9.32 9.37
C VAL A 7 -15.88 -8.10 9.37
N LYS A 8 -15.48 -7.06 10.07
CA LYS A 8 -16.07 -5.72 9.95
C LYS A 8 -15.01 -4.77 9.41
N VAL A 9 -15.39 -3.96 8.45
CA VAL A 9 -14.48 -3.02 7.76
C VAL A 9 -14.94 -1.59 8.06
N MET A 10 -14.03 -0.76 8.54
CA MET A 10 -14.26 0.66 8.69
C MET A 10 -13.24 1.42 7.84
N VAL A 11 -13.74 2.21 6.90
CA VAL A 11 -12.94 3.03 5.99
C VAL A 11 -13.00 4.48 6.46
N PHE A 12 -11.88 5.04 6.85
CA PHE A 12 -11.76 6.47 7.13
C PHE A 12 -11.12 7.17 5.94
N TYR A 13 -11.70 8.27 5.51
CA TYR A 13 -11.12 9.09 4.46
C TYR A 13 -11.24 10.58 4.79
N PRO A 14 -10.27 11.41 4.39
CA PRO A 14 -10.35 12.84 4.58
C PRO A 14 -11.38 13.44 3.63
N ASN A 15 -12.22 14.35 4.14
CA ASN A 15 -13.21 15.04 3.29
C ASN A 15 -12.55 15.98 2.27
N GLU A 16 -11.32 16.43 2.57
CA GLU A 16 -10.54 17.36 1.76
C GLU A 16 -9.18 16.72 1.36
N GLY A 17 -8.63 17.20 0.25
CA GLY A 17 -7.31 16.76 -0.20
C GLY A 17 -7.26 15.43 -0.96
N VAL A 18 -8.41 14.79 -1.21
CA VAL A 18 -8.51 13.61 -2.09
C VAL A 18 -9.14 13.98 -3.43
N SER A 19 -8.76 13.27 -4.49
CA SER A 19 -9.40 13.45 -5.79
C SER A 19 -10.87 13.00 -5.75
N LYS A 20 -11.71 13.56 -6.65
CA LYS A 20 -13.12 13.15 -6.76
C LYS A 20 -13.26 11.63 -6.98
N MET A 21 -12.37 11.05 -7.78
CA MET A 21 -12.38 9.62 -8.06
C MET A 21 -12.03 8.80 -6.81
N GLN A 22 -10.98 9.18 -6.08
CA GLN A 22 -10.62 8.51 -4.82
C GLN A 22 -11.74 8.60 -3.78
N LYS A 23 -12.37 9.78 -3.66
CA LYS A 23 -13.53 9.96 -2.77
C LYS A 23 -14.67 9.00 -3.14
N LEU A 24 -15.01 8.91 -4.43
CA LEU A 24 -16.04 8.00 -4.90
C LEU A 24 -15.68 6.53 -4.63
N GLN A 25 -14.44 6.12 -4.91
CA GLN A 25 -13.98 4.75 -4.64
C GLN A 25 -14.14 4.34 -3.17
N MET A 26 -13.96 5.28 -2.25
CA MET A 26 -14.15 5.02 -0.82
C MET A 26 -15.61 5.15 -0.39
N ALA A 27 -16.28 6.23 -0.79
CA ALA A 27 -17.64 6.55 -0.34
C ALA A 27 -18.71 5.61 -0.90
N THR A 28 -18.47 4.99 -2.05
CA THR A 28 -19.42 4.04 -2.68
C THR A 28 -19.17 2.57 -2.31
N GLN A 29 -18.33 2.32 -1.30
CA GLN A 29 -18.16 0.96 -0.81
C GLN A 29 -19.45 0.46 -0.15
N GLU A 30 -20.01 -0.59 -0.69
CA GLU A 30 -21.23 -1.25 -0.20
C GLU A 30 -20.85 -2.56 0.49
N GLY A 31 -21.65 -2.96 1.46
CA GLY A 31 -21.52 -4.24 2.15
C GLY A 31 -22.14 -4.19 3.54
N ASN A 32 -22.74 -5.28 3.98
CA ASN A 32 -23.39 -5.38 5.30
C ASN A 32 -22.39 -5.24 6.46
N ASN A 33 -21.09 -5.39 6.17
CA ASN A 33 -20.00 -5.35 7.12
C ASN A 33 -19.05 -4.15 6.89
N VAL A 34 -19.42 -3.20 6.04
CA VAL A 34 -18.59 -2.04 5.68
C VAL A 34 -19.22 -0.75 6.20
N CYS A 35 -18.42 0.05 6.89
CA CYS A 35 -18.78 1.40 7.32
C CYS A 35 -17.76 2.38 6.75
N VAL A 36 -18.23 3.47 6.15
CA VAL A 36 -17.36 4.51 5.56
C VAL A 36 -17.58 5.82 6.29
N VAL A 37 -16.50 6.44 6.77
CA VAL A 37 -16.51 7.64 7.61
C VAL A 37 -15.67 8.73 6.95
N ALA A 38 -16.30 9.85 6.61
CA ALA A 38 -15.62 11.05 6.18
C ALA A 38 -15.11 11.85 7.38
N VAL A 39 -13.82 12.13 7.43
CA VAL A 39 -13.19 12.91 8.50
C VAL A 39 -12.95 14.33 8.01
N LYS A 40 -13.35 15.32 8.80
CA LYS A 40 -13.07 16.75 8.51
C LYS A 40 -11.61 17.08 8.81
N SER A 41 -10.69 16.51 8.04
CA SER A 41 -9.26 16.70 8.16
C SER A 41 -8.53 16.22 6.90
N ASN A 42 -7.19 16.18 6.95
CA ASN A 42 -6.34 15.68 5.89
C ASN A 42 -6.01 14.17 6.06
N PHE A 43 -5.30 13.62 5.08
CA PHE A 43 -4.92 12.20 5.06
C PHE A 43 -4.00 11.82 6.25
N ASP A 44 -3.05 12.68 6.60
CA ASP A 44 -2.09 12.42 7.68
C ASP A 44 -2.79 12.34 9.04
N ALA A 45 -3.79 13.19 9.27
CA ALA A 45 -4.61 13.14 10.48
C ALA A 45 -5.42 11.85 10.56
N CYS A 46 -6.02 11.39 9.45
CA CYS A 46 -6.70 10.09 9.40
C CYS A 46 -5.75 8.94 9.71
N GLN A 47 -4.55 8.96 9.15
CA GLN A 47 -3.54 7.92 9.37
C GLN A 47 -3.04 7.93 10.82
N SER A 48 -2.81 9.10 11.40
CA SER A 48 -2.38 9.25 12.80
C SER A 48 -3.45 8.74 13.75
N ALA A 49 -4.72 9.10 13.54
CA ALA A 49 -5.84 8.62 14.34
C ALA A 49 -5.98 7.09 14.28
N VAL A 50 -5.83 6.49 13.10
CA VAL A 50 -5.84 5.02 12.97
C VAL A 50 -4.68 4.40 13.76
N LYS A 51 -3.47 4.95 13.67
CA LYS A 51 -2.31 4.45 14.45
C LYS A 51 -2.56 4.57 15.96
N GLU A 52 -3.15 5.67 16.42
CA GLU A 52 -3.51 5.87 17.82
C GLU A 52 -4.51 4.83 18.31
N ILE A 53 -5.57 4.54 17.53
CA ILE A 53 -6.52 3.47 17.82
C ILE A 53 -5.81 2.12 17.96
N PHE A 54 -4.87 1.81 17.07
CA PHE A 54 -4.12 0.56 17.08
C PHE A 54 -3.14 0.44 18.25
N THR A 55 -2.69 1.55 18.83
CA THR A 55 -1.77 1.57 19.98
C THR A 55 -2.50 1.71 21.32
N SER A 56 -3.78 2.11 21.34
CA SER A 56 -4.59 2.27 22.55
C SER A 56 -4.96 0.92 23.16
N GLU A 57 -4.44 0.64 24.34
CA GLU A 57 -4.79 -0.57 25.08
C GLU A 57 -6.25 -0.58 25.52
N ASP A 58 -6.78 0.56 25.96
CA ASP A 58 -8.20 0.69 26.37
C ASP A 58 -9.14 0.34 25.20
N CYS A 59 -8.81 0.80 24.00
CA CYS A 59 -9.58 0.48 22.80
C CYS A 59 -9.53 -1.01 22.48
N LYS A 60 -8.34 -1.62 22.57
CA LYS A 60 -8.15 -3.06 22.34
C LYS A 60 -8.93 -3.91 23.34
N GLU A 61 -8.88 -3.55 24.63
CA GLU A 61 -9.61 -4.28 25.67
C GLU A 61 -11.12 -4.18 25.49
N GLU A 62 -11.63 -3.00 25.18
CA GLU A 62 -13.07 -2.80 24.95
C GLU A 62 -13.54 -3.58 23.72
N LEU A 63 -12.77 -3.60 22.64
CA LEU A 63 -13.09 -4.39 21.46
C LEU A 63 -13.02 -5.89 21.75
N LYS A 64 -12.03 -6.34 22.52
CA LYS A 64 -11.87 -7.74 22.92
C LYS A 64 -13.07 -8.22 23.76
N LYS A 65 -13.58 -7.40 24.68
CA LYS A 65 -14.81 -7.70 25.45
C LYS A 65 -16.01 -7.95 24.54
N ARG A 66 -16.04 -7.30 23.37
CA ARG A 66 -17.07 -7.45 22.35
C ARG A 66 -16.75 -8.52 21.31
N GLY A 67 -15.68 -9.28 21.48
CA GLY A 67 -15.26 -10.37 20.57
C GLY A 67 -14.57 -9.89 19.30
N TYR A 68 -14.01 -8.67 19.28
CA TYR A 68 -13.30 -8.12 18.12
C TYR A 68 -11.80 -8.02 18.37
N ILE A 69 -11.04 -8.19 17.28
CA ILE A 69 -9.59 -7.95 17.23
C ILE A 69 -9.33 -6.95 16.12
N LEU A 70 -8.51 -5.94 16.40
CA LEU A 70 -8.10 -4.97 15.40
C LEU A 70 -7.13 -5.62 14.40
N SER A 71 -7.37 -5.37 13.13
CA SER A 71 -6.45 -5.69 12.04
C SER A 71 -6.42 -4.55 11.04
N SER A 72 -5.34 -4.43 10.29
CA SER A 72 -5.14 -3.39 9.31
C SER A 72 -5.13 -3.97 7.90
N ALA A 73 -5.84 -3.32 6.97
CA ALA A 73 -5.84 -3.67 5.55
C ALA A 73 -4.85 -2.81 4.74
N ASN A 74 -4.00 -2.02 5.39
CA ASN A 74 -3.00 -1.19 4.73
C ASN A 74 -1.63 -1.90 4.59
N SER A 75 -0.64 -1.20 4.01
CA SER A 75 0.68 -1.75 3.69
C SER A 75 1.55 -2.13 4.90
N ILE A 76 1.18 -1.74 6.13
CA ILE A 76 1.88 -2.18 7.35
C ILE A 76 1.54 -3.63 7.73
N ASN A 77 0.48 -4.20 7.18
CA ASN A 77 0.12 -5.59 7.41
C ASN A 77 0.84 -6.50 6.40
N PHE A 78 1.70 -7.39 6.91
CA PHE A 78 2.41 -8.37 6.10
C PHE A 78 1.45 -9.24 5.28
N GLY A 79 0.26 -9.56 5.80
CA GLY A 79 -0.79 -10.27 5.07
C GLY A 79 -1.26 -9.57 3.78
N ARG A 80 -1.02 -8.25 3.64
CA ARG A 80 -1.23 -7.52 2.39
C ARG A 80 0.00 -7.55 1.48
N LEU A 81 1.19 -7.65 2.04
CA LEU A 81 2.44 -7.68 1.27
C LEU A 81 2.70 -9.06 0.69
N ALA A 82 2.54 -10.11 1.48
CA ALA A 82 2.87 -11.48 1.10
C ALA A 82 2.20 -11.95 -0.20
N PRO A 83 0.88 -11.72 -0.44
CA PRO A 83 0.25 -12.11 -1.71
C PRO A 83 0.83 -11.39 -2.93
N GLN A 84 1.41 -10.19 -2.75
CA GLN A 84 2.01 -9.45 -3.85
C GLN A 84 3.31 -10.09 -4.36
N ILE A 85 3.96 -10.92 -3.57
CA ILE A 85 5.12 -11.71 -4.01
C ILE A 85 4.74 -12.62 -5.18
N ALA A 86 3.54 -13.20 -5.13
CA ALA A 86 3.04 -14.09 -6.18
C ALA A 86 2.91 -13.40 -7.54
N TYR A 87 2.66 -12.08 -7.59
CA TYR A 87 2.56 -11.34 -8.85
C TYR A 87 3.84 -11.43 -9.68
N TYR A 88 4.99 -11.36 -9.04
CA TYR A 88 6.30 -11.42 -9.69
C TYR A 88 6.63 -12.80 -10.22
N PHE A 89 6.26 -13.85 -9.47
CA PHE A 89 6.39 -15.23 -9.96
C PHE A 89 5.45 -15.49 -11.14
N SER A 90 4.18 -15.05 -11.03
CA SER A 90 3.21 -15.20 -12.12
C SER A 90 3.68 -14.50 -13.39
N ALA A 91 4.05 -13.21 -13.28
CA ALA A 91 4.54 -12.45 -14.44
C ALA A 91 5.80 -13.07 -15.08
N TYR A 92 6.72 -13.59 -14.27
CA TYR A 92 7.91 -14.28 -14.76
C TYR A 92 7.54 -15.57 -15.51
N LEU A 93 6.68 -16.39 -14.93
CA LEU A 93 6.24 -17.65 -15.54
C LEU A 93 5.41 -17.42 -16.80
N ASP A 94 4.65 -16.35 -16.88
CA ASP A 94 3.92 -15.96 -18.10
C ASP A 94 4.87 -15.62 -19.24
N LEU A 95 5.99 -14.94 -18.97
CA LEU A 95 7.03 -14.66 -19.95
C LEU A 95 7.72 -15.95 -20.44
N VAL A 96 8.02 -16.87 -19.53
CA VAL A 96 8.62 -18.16 -19.86
C VAL A 96 7.65 -19.02 -20.69
N SER A 97 6.39 -19.14 -20.23
CA SER A 97 5.38 -19.96 -20.91
C SER A 97 5.01 -19.45 -22.30
N SER A 98 5.09 -18.13 -22.50
CA SER A 98 4.89 -17.51 -23.83
C SER A 98 6.13 -17.52 -24.71
N GLY A 99 7.26 -18.10 -24.25
CA GLY A 99 8.50 -18.19 -25.01
C GLY A 99 9.23 -16.87 -25.21
N GLN A 100 8.91 -15.85 -24.42
CA GLN A 100 9.59 -14.54 -24.52
C GLN A 100 10.96 -14.53 -23.84
N ILE A 101 11.14 -15.39 -22.84
CA ILE A 101 12.40 -15.60 -22.13
C ILE A 101 12.61 -17.09 -21.85
N GLU A 102 13.84 -17.49 -21.59
CA GLU A 102 14.16 -18.83 -21.12
C GLU A 102 14.08 -18.92 -19.59
N MET A 103 13.84 -20.14 -19.08
CA MET A 103 13.84 -20.37 -17.64
C MET A 103 15.22 -20.05 -17.03
N GLY A 104 15.27 -19.20 -16.04
CA GLY A 104 16.52 -18.74 -15.40
C GLY A 104 17.04 -17.41 -15.95
N GLU A 105 16.52 -16.92 -17.08
CA GLU A 105 16.85 -15.61 -17.61
C GLU A 105 16.39 -14.49 -16.67
N LYS A 106 17.23 -13.45 -16.49
CA LYS A 106 16.93 -12.38 -15.55
C LYS A 106 15.98 -11.35 -16.15
N VAL A 107 14.90 -11.04 -15.41
CA VAL A 107 13.91 -10.01 -15.76
C VAL A 107 14.08 -8.78 -14.86
N ASN A 108 14.00 -7.60 -15.48
CA ASN A 108 13.95 -6.33 -14.74
C ASN A 108 12.49 -5.93 -14.49
N PHE A 109 12.19 -5.45 -13.29
CA PHE A 109 10.86 -4.97 -12.94
C PHE A 109 10.89 -3.47 -12.65
N ALA A 110 10.08 -2.70 -13.38
CA ALA A 110 9.80 -1.30 -13.07
C ALA A 110 8.53 -1.24 -12.20
N VAL A 111 8.65 -0.72 -11.00
CA VAL A 111 7.58 -0.71 -10.01
C VAL A 111 7.32 0.72 -9.56
N PRO A 112 6.07 1.20 -9.67
CA PRO A 112 5.69 2.51 -9.10
C PRO A 112 5.98 2.56 -7.61
N THR A 113 6.52 3.69 -7.14
CA THR A 113 6.97 3.88 -5.76
C THR A 113 5.86 3.54 -4.75
N GLY A 114 4.72 4.22 -4.82
CA GLY A 114 3.63 4.09 -3.86
C GLY A 114 4.17 4.11 -2.42
N ASN A 115 3.58 3.32 -1.54
CA ASN A 115 4.07 3.09 -0.16
C ASN A 115 5.24 2.09 -0.08
N PHE A 116 5.92 1.85 -1.17
CA PHE A 116 7.07 0.93 -1.28
C PHE A 116 6.76 -0.57 -1.04
N GLY A 117 5.53 -0.92 -0.68
CA GLY A 117 5.14 -2.30 -0.37
C GLY A 117 5.27 -3.24 -1.57
N ASN A 118 4.87 -2.79 -2.77
CA ASN A 118 4.92 -3.62 -3.97
C ASN A 118 6.35 -3.94 -4.41
N ILE A 119 7.26 -2.96 -4.43
CA ILE A 119 8.67 -3.21 -4.77
C ILE A 119 9.38 -4.03 -3.69
N LEU A 120 8.97 -3.92 -2.42
CA LEU A 120 9.45 -4.79 -1.35
C LEU A 120 9.04 -6.24 -1.58
N ALA A 121 7.82 -6.48 -2.07
CA ALA A 121 7.38 -7.82 -2.48
C ALA A 121 8.24 -8.38 -3.63
N ALA A 122 8.62 -7.54 -4.61
CA ALA A 122 9.57 -7.92 -5.66
C ALA A 122 10.95 -8.29 -5.09
N TYR A 123 11.42 -7.54 -4.10
CA TYR A 123 12.67 -7.87 -3.40
C TYR A 123 12.60 -9.21 -2.68
N TYR A 124 11.48 -9.51 -2.02
CA TYR A 124 11.28 -10.83 -1.42
C TYR A 124 11.23 -11.94 -2.48
N ALA A 125 10.53 -11.75 -3.60
CA ALA A 125 10.54 -12.69 -4.72
C ALA A 125 11.98 -12.99 -5.19
N LYS A 126 12.81 -11.94 -5.34
CA LYS A 126 14.25 -12.08 -5.64
C LYS A 126 14.99 -12.89 -4.59
N ARG A 127 14.74 -12.63 -3.30
CA ARG A 127 15.36 -13.38 -2.19
C ARG A 127 14.90 -14.83 -2.11
N MET A 128 13.72 -15.14 -2.63
CA MET A 128 13.17 -16.48 -2.76
C MET A 128 13.71 -17.25 -3.98
N GLY A 129 14.55 -16.62 -4.79
CA GLY A 129 15.22 -17.26 -5.93
C GLY A 129 14.64 -16.90 -7.31
N LEU A 130 13.64 -16.01 -7.39
CA LEU A 130 13.16 -15.53 -8.69
C LEU A 130 14.31 -14.82 -9.44
N PRO A 131 14.56 -15.13 -10.74
CA PRO A 131 15.62 -14.50 -11.52
C PRO A 131 15.34 -13.01 -11.81
N VAL A 132 15.45 -12.18 -10.80
CA VAL A 132 15.26 -10.74 -10.89
C VAL A 132 16.60 -10.05 -11.11
N GLY A 133 16.71 -9.30 -12.19
CA GLY A 133 17.84 -8.44 -12.49
C GLY A 133 17.80 -7.16 -11.65
N LYS A 134 17.32 -6.09 -12.25
CA LYS A 134 17.15 -4.77 -11.58
C LYS A 134 15.72 -4.57 -11.13
N LEU A 135 15.56 -3.97 -9.96
CA LEU A 135 14.31 -3.37 -9.51
C LEU A 135 14.42 -1.86 -9.75
N VAL A 136 13.55 -1.34 -10.59
CA VAL A 136 13.50 0.09 -10.92
C VAL A 136 12.35 0.71 -10.15
N CYS A 137 12.68 1.58 -9.20
CA CYS A 137 11.69 2.35 -8.45
C CYS A 137 11.27 3.55 -9.29
N ALA A 138 10.08 3.51 -9.89
CA ALA A 138 9.55 4.59 -10.69
C ALA A 138 8.80 5.59 -9.80
N SER A 139 9.22 6.86 -9.80
CA SER A 139 8.58 7.94 -9.05
C SER A 139 8.10 9.05 -9.97
N ASN A 140 7.12 9.83 -9.50
CA ASN A 140 6.72 11.09 -10.12
C ASN A 140 7.54 12.26 -9.51
N LYS A 141 7.02 13.49 -9.55
CA LYS A 141 7.68 14.66 -8.94
C LYS A 141 7.90 14.52 -7.42
N ASN A 142 7.09 13.71 -6.75
CA ASN A 142 7.26 13.36 -5.35
C ASN A 142 8.32 12.25 -5.23
N ASN A 143 9.59 12.62 -5.38
CA ASN A 143 10.71 11.70 -5.59
C ASN A 143 11.62 11.51 -4.38
N VAL A 144 11.09 11.65 -3.16
CA VAL A 144 11.87 11.54 -1.91
C VAL A 144 12.71 10.25 -1.83
N LEU A 145 12.13 9.12 -2.26
CA LEU A 145 12.84 7.84 -2.25
C LEU A 145 13.94 7.76 -3.32
N THR A 146 13.75 8.40 -4.47
CA THR A 146 14.79 8.47 -5.51
C THR A 146 16.00 9.21 -4.97
N ASP A 147 15.79 10.35 -4.31
CA ASP A 147 16.88 11.14 -3.72
C ASP A 147 17.52 10.39 -2.56
N PHE A 148 16.72 9.73 -1.70
CA PHE A 148 17.24 8.90 -0.63
C PHE A 148 18.13 7.76 -1.14
N ILE A 149 17.69 7.04 -2.19
CA ILE A 149 18.51 5.96 -2.77
C ILE A 149 19.82 6.48 -3.36
N ARG A 150 19.81 7.69 -3.92
CA ARG A 150 21.01 8.30 -4.51
C ARG A 150 21.97 8.88 -3.48
N THR A 151 21.44 9.48 -2.43
CA THR A 151 22.24 10.29 -1.48
C THR A 151 22.41 9.64 -0.11
N GLY A 152 21.57 8.66 0.24
CA GLY A 152 21.48 8.10 1.59
C GLY A 152 20.80 9.03 2.61
N VAL A 153 20.35 10.23 2.19
CA VAL A 153 19.69 11.20 3.06
C VAL A 153 18.19 11.22 2.79
N TYR A 154 17.41 10.95 3.85
CA TYR A 154 15.95 11.03 3.80
C TYR A 154 15.49 12.42 4.24
N ASP A 155 15.24 13.28 3.25
CA ASP A 155 14.80 14.66 3.45
C ASP A 155 13.28 14.74 3.61
N ARG A 156 12.82 15.05 4.82
CA ARG A 156 11.39 15.06 5.19
C ARG A 156 10.63 16.34 4.82
N PRO A 157 11.18 17.56 4.94
CA PRO A 157 10.43 18.77 4.60
C PRO A 157 10.39 18.98 3.09
N ARG A 158 9.34 18.46 2.45
CA ARG A 158 9.12 18.59 0.99
C ARG A 158 7.72 19.08 0.68
N GLU A 159 7.64 19.85 -0.40
CA GLU A 159 6.38 20.26 -0.97
C GLU A 159 5.68 19.07 -1.64
N LEU A 160 4.37 18.94 -1.43
CA LEU A 160 3.54 17.95 -2.09
C LEU A 160 3.12 18.45 -3.48
N TYR A 161 3.55 17.74 -4.51
CA TYR A 161 3.11 17.99 -5.90
C TYR A 161 1.92 17.07 -6.22
N LYS A 162 0.76 17.68 -6.48
CA LYS A 162 -0.41 16.94 -6.98
C LYS A 162 -0.19 16.55 -8.44
N THR A 163 -0.25 15.25 -8.74
CA THR A 163 -0.05 14.72 -10.09
C THR A 163 -1.29 13.95 -10.59
N MET A 164 -1.25 13.47 -11.84
CA MET A 164 -2.30 12.60 -12.37
C MET A 164 -2.28 11.19 -11.75
N ALA A 165 -1.25 10.85 -10.98
CA ALA A 165 -1.10 9.58 -10.27
C ALA A 165 -1.18 9.78 -8.75
N PRO A 166 -2.35 10.10 -8.18
CA PRO A 166 -2.49 10.50 -6.78
C PRO A 166 -2.05 9.43 -5.78
N SER A 167 -2.08 8.17 -6.15
CA SER A 167 -1.55 7.08 -5.31
C SER A 167 -0.01 7.08 -5.22
N MET A 168 0.65 7.87 -6.05
CA MET A 168 2.09 8.12 -6.07
C MET A 168 2.47 9.46 -5.45
N ASP A 169 1.49 10.30 -5.10
CA ASP A 169 1.69 11.61 -4.49
C ASP A 169 1.92 11.45 -2.98
N ILE A 170 3.07 10.87 -2.65
CA ILE A 170 3.46 10.59 -1.27
C ILE A 170 4.65 11.47 -0.93
N PRO A 171 4.45 12.51 -0.11
CA PRO A 171 5.54 13.39 0.31
C PRO A 171 6.49 12.71 1.30
N LEU A 172 5.95 11.75 2.08
CA LEU A 172 6.67 10.98 3.09
C LEU A 172 6.29 9.50 2.97
N SER A 173 7.24 8.63 2.79
CA SER A 173 7.06 7.16 2.73
C SER A 173 7.45 6.51 4.06
#